data_d3fba71760846404177af238f4267229
#
_entry.id   d3fba71760846404177af238f4267229
#
_cell.length_a   1.000
_cell.length_b   1.000
_cell.length_c   1.000
_cell.angle_alpha   90.00
_cell.angle_beta   90.00
_cell.angle_gamma   90.00
#
_symmetry.space_group_name_H-M   'P 1'
#
loop_
_entity.id
_entity.type
_entity.pdbx_description
1 polymer ?
#
loop_
_entity_poly.entity_id
_entity_poly.type
_entity_poly.pdbx_seq_one_letter_code
_entity_poly.pdbx_strand_id
1 'polypeptide(L)'
;GYTGHVMDFPGTINTDYEHFIHQVLDITKSLAYHGFKKILLLNGHGSNMPNLDIAARRTNLETDAECCVAAWWNLLTVDKTFLPKWRQSTFPGGCSHACELETSLYRYLDGDNVRTDL
;
A
#
# COMPACT_ATOMS: atom_id res chain seq x y z
N GLY A 1 -6.72 -7.00 -1.99
CA GLY A 1 -5.29 -7.22 -2.09
C GLY A 1 -4.85 -8.60 -1.59
N TYR A 2 -3.57 -8.88 -1.64
CA TYR A 2 -2.97 -10.11 -1.15
C TYR A 2 -2.77 -10.01 0.37
N THR A 3 -3.61 -10.69 1.14
CA THR A 3 -3.70 -10.52 2.60
C THR A 3 -3.98 -11.84 3.35
N GLY A 4 -3.58 -12.96 2.78
CA GLY A 4 -3.86 -14.31 3.31
C GLY A 4 -3.35 -14.56 4.73
N HIS A 5 -2.35 -13.80 5.20
CA HIS A 5 -1.77 -13.94 6.53
C HIS A 5 -2.65 -13.38 7.67
N VAL A 6 -3.76 -12.69 7.34
CA VAL A 6 -4.71 -12.12 8.32
C VAL A 6 -6.14 -12.65 8.14
N MET A 7 -6.27 -13.84 7.53
CA MET A 7 -7.57 -14.47 7.28
C MET A 7 -8.33 -14.86 8.57
N ASP A 8 -7.64 -14.95 9.71
CA ASP A 8 -8.25 -15.21 11.02
C ASP A 8 -9.13 -14.05 11.50
N PHE A 9 -8.97 -12.85 10.93
CA PHE A 9 -9.84 -11.72 11.23
C PHE A 9 -11.14 -11.80 10.42
N PRO A 10 -12.31 -11.83 11.07
CA PRO A 10 -13.61 -11.92 10.38
C PRO A 10 -13.80 -10.79 9.36
N GLY A 11 -14.28 -11.13 8.18
CA GLY A 11 -14.50 -10.17 7.10
C GLY A 11 -13.30 -9.93 6.19
N THR A 12 -12.14 -10.53 6.48
CA THR A 12 -10.99 -10.46 5.58
C THR A 12 -11.29 -11.14 4.24
N ILE A 13 -11.06 -10.43 3.14
CA ILE A 13 -11.16 -10.95 1.78
C ILE A 13 -9.79 -10.92 1.13
N ASN A 14 -9.22 -12.10 0.91
CA ASN A 14 -7.95 -12.26 0.23
C ASN A 14 -8.15 -12.40 -1.27
N THR A 15 -7.28 -11.76 -2.05
CA THR A 15 -7.13 -12.00 -3.48
C THR A 15 -5.88 -12.84 -3.69
N ASP A 16 -5.97 -13.91 -4.47
CA ASP A 16 -4.80 -14.67 -4.87
C ASP A 16 -3.75 -13.79 -5.56
N TYR A 17 -2.46 -14.06 -5.32
CA TYR A 17 -1.39 -13.20 -5.80
C TYR A 17 -1.33 -13.11 -7.33
N GLU A 18 -1.62 -14.19 -8.05
CA GLU A 18 -1.63 -14.19 -9.51
C GLU A 18 -2.76 -13.32 -10.05
N HIS A 19 -3.97 -13.46 -9.48
CA HIS A 19 -5.11 -12.62 -9.83
C HIS A 19 -4.84 -11.14 -9.53
N PHE A 20 -4.22 -10.86 -8.38
CA PHE A 20 -3.87 -9.49 -8.01
C PHE A 20 -2.85 -8.87 -8.97
N ILE A 21 -1.79 -9.61 -9.33
CA ILE A 21 -0.79 -9.16 -10.30
C ILE A 21 -1.45 -8.87 -11.65
N HIS A 22 -2.27 -9.80 -12.15
CA HIS A 22 -2.93 -9.65 -13.44
C HIS A 22 -3.90 -8.47 -13.44
N GLN A 23 -4.69 -8.29 -12.39
CA GLN A 23 -5.61 -7.15 -12.27
C GLN A 23 -4.86 -5.81 -12.32
N VAL A 24 -3.77 -5.68 -11.56
CA VAL A 24 -2.96 -4.46 -11.57
C VAL A 24 -2.33 -4.24 -12.93
N LEU A 25 -1.82 -5.30 -13.57
CA LEU A 25 -1.22 -5.22 -14.90
C LEU A 25 -2.24 -4.81 -15.97
N ASP A 26 -3.47 -5.31 -15.92
CA ASP A 26 -4.54 -4.91 -16.82
C ASP A 26 -4.85 -3.41 -16.68
N ILE A 27 -4.88 -2.90 -15.44
CA ILE A 27 -5.08 -1.48 -15.17
C ILE A 27 -3.93 -0.66 -15.74
N THR A 28 -2.68 -1.01 -15.45
CA THR A 28 -1.52 -0.24 -15.89
C THR A 28 -1.35 -0.26 -17.41
N LYS A 29 -1.61 -1.40 -18.06
CA LYS A 29 -1.62 -1.49 -19.53
C LYS A 29 -2.72 -0.65 -20.16
N SER A 30 -3.91 -0.63 -19.55
CA SER A 30 -4.99 0.23 -20.02
C SER A 30 -4.64 1.71 -19.90
N LEU A 31 -4.01 2.11 -18.79
CA LEU A 31 -3.51 3.47 -18.63
C LEU A 31 -2.45 3.82 -19.69
N ALA A 32 -1.49 2.91 -19.91
CA ALA A 32 -0.46 3.09 -20.93
C ALA A 32 -1.08 3.21 -22.34
N TYR A 33 -2.06 2.37 -22.66
CA TYR A 33 -2.80 2.42 -23.92
C TYR A 33 -3.49 3.78 -24.12
N HIS A 34 -4.03 4.38 -23.06
CA HIS A 34 -4.64 5.70 -23.07
C HIS A 34 -3.63 6.86 -23.00
N GLY A 35 -2.33 6.58 -23.09
CA GLY A 35 -1.28 7.59 -23.24
C GLY A 35 -0.64 8.07 -21.93
N PHE A 36 -0.98 7.49 -20.80
CA PHE A 36 -0.27 7.75 -19.54
C PHE A 36 1.15 7.21 -19.62
N LYS A 37 2.14 8.10 -19.50
CA LYS A 37 3.57 7.75 -19.60
C LYS A 37 4.23 7.49 -18.25
N LYS A 38 3.64 7.97 -17.16
CA LYS A 38 4.14 7.78 -15.80
C LYS A 38 3.02 7.29 -14.90
N ILE A 39 3.23 6.15 -14.27
CA ILE A 39 2.24 5.46 -13.42
C ILE A 39 2.90 5.19 -12.07
N LEU A 40 2.28 5.68 -11.00
CA LEU A 40 2.68 5.38 -9.63
C LEU A 40 1.66 4.44 -8.99
N LEU A 41 2.13 3.27 -8.56
CA LEU A 41 1.37 2.36 -7.71
C LEU A 41 1.65 2.71 -6.24
N LEU A 42 0.78 3.49 -5.63
CA LEU A 42 0.90 3.87 -4.23
C LEU A 42 0.28 2.77 -3.35
N ASN A 43 1.13 2.07 -2.62
CA ASN A 43 0.73 0.91 -1.83
C ASN A 43 0.40 1.28 -0.38
N GLY A 44 -0.72 0.74 0.10
CA GLY A 44 -1.19 0.86 1.49
C GLY A 44 -1.07 -0.42 2.33
N HIS A 45 -0.52 -1.53 1.77
CA HIS A 45 -0.43 -2.81 2.51
C HIS A 45 0.84 -3.58 2.16
N GLY A 46 1.65 -3.89 3.17
CA GLY A 46 3.00 -4.47 2.99
C GLY A 46 3.03 -5.71 2.11
N SER A 47 2.09 -6.63 2.29
CA SER A 47 2.05 -7.89 1.53
C SER A 47 1.77 -7.71 0.03
N ASN A 48 1.29 -6.57 -0.39
CA ASN A 48 1.11 -6.28 -1.81
C ASN A 48 2.44 -5.92 -2.52
N MET A 49 3.46 -5.47 -1.78
CA MET A 49 4.69 -4.94 -2.38
C MET A 49 5.33 -5.87 -3.43
N PRO A 50 5.58 -7.17 -3.15
CA PRO A 50 6.19 -8.05 -4.15
C PRO A 50 5.34 -8.18 -5.42
N ASN A 51 4.02 -8.24 -5.26
CA ASN A 51 3.08 -8.40 -6.37
C ASN A 51 3.02 -7.13 -7.23
N LEU A 52 3.01 -5.97 -6.59
CA LEU A 52 3.03 -4.67 -7.26
C LEU A 52 4.36 -4.45 -8.01
N ASP A 53 5.48 -4.88 -7.42
CA ASP A 53 6.79 -4.81 -8.08
C ASP A 53 6.81 -5.64 -9.37
N ILE A 54 6.28 -6.86 -9.33
CA ILE A 54 6.13 -7.70 -10.54
C ILE A 54 5.26 -7.00 -11.58
N ALA A 55 4.10 -6.48 -11.19
CA ALA A 55 3.19 -5.80 -12.10
C ALA A 55 3.83 -4.54 -12.72
N ALA A 56 4.53 -3.73 -11.92
CA ALA A 56 5.23 -2.54 -12.39
C ALA A 56 6.34 -2.90 -13.38
N ARG A 57 7.17 -3.90 -13.08
CA ARG A 57 8.23 -4.39 -13.99
C ARG A 57 7.66 -4.88 -15.31
N ARG A 58 6.57 -5.64 -15.27
CA ARG A 58 5.90 -6.10 -16.48
C ARG A 58 5.32 -4.93 -17.28
N THR A 59 4.73 -3.94 -16.63
CA THR A 59 4.25 -2.72 -17.30
C THR A 59 5.39 -2.03 -18.06
N ASN A 60 6.56 -1.87 -17.42
CA ASN A 60 7.74 -1.25 -18.03
C ASN A 60 8.30 -2.05 -19.21
N LEU A 61 8.17 -3.38 -19.18
CA LEU A 61 8.66 -4.25 -20.25
C LEU A 61 7.67 -4.40 -21.42
N GLU A 62 6.39 -4.30 -21.13
CA GLU A 62 5.31 -4.62 -22.06
C GLU A 62 4.60 -3.38 -22.63
N THR A 63 4.98 -2.17 -22.18
CA THR A 63 4.40 -0.90 -22.63
C THR A 63 5.45 0.22 -22.72
N ASP A 64 5.07 1.36 -23.29
CA ASP A 64 5.91 2.57 -23.33
C ASP A 64 5.77 3.46 -22.08
N ALA A 65 5.06 3.00 -21.04
CA ALA A 65 4.92 3.72 -19.80
C ALA A 65 6.00 3.36 -18.78
N GLU A 66 6.38 4.33 -17.97
CA GLU A 66 7.20 4.11 -16.77
C GLU A 66 6.27 3.89 -15.57
N CYS A 67 6.33 2.70 -14.97
CA CYS A 67 5.57 2.35 -13.79
C CYS A 67 6.50 2.09 -12.61
N CYS A 68 6.22 2.69 -11.46
CA CYS A 68 6.95 2.45 -10.22
C CYS A 68 6.00 2.18 -9.05
N VAL A 69 6.54 1.59 -7.99
CA VAL A 69 5.80 1.30 -6.76
C VAL A 69 6.41 2.10 -5.61
N ALA A 70 5.55 2.67 -4.78
CA ALA A 70 5.95 3.25 -3.50
C ALA A 70 4.97 2.83 -2.40
N ALA A 71 5.49 2.49 -1.23
CA ALA A 71 4.66 2.36 -0.04
C ALA A 71 4.59 3.73 0.66
N TRP A 72 3.38 4.18 1.02
CA TRP A 72 3.20 5.52 1.59
C TRP A 72 4.03 5.75 2.86
N TRP A 73 4.21 4.72 3.68
CA TRP A 73 5.01 4.82 4.91
C TRP A 73 6.52 5.01 4.65
N ASN A 74 7.02 4.56 3.50
CA ASN A 74 8.42 4.79 3.13
C ASN A 74 8.68 6.27 2.87
N LEU A 75 7.67 7.05 2.48
CA LEU A 75 7.79 8.49 2.28
C LEU A 75 8.05 9.23 3.61
N LEU A 76 7.60 8.66 4.74
CA LEU A 76 7.84 9.22 6.07
C LEU A 76 9.31 9.10 6.51
N THR A 77 10.06 8.17 5.92
CA THR A 77 11.46 7.94 6.26
C THR A 77 12.42 8.85 5.50
N VAL A 78 11.92 9.66 4.57
CA VAL A 78 12.70 10.70 3.88
C VAL A 78 13.18 11.75 4.90
N ASP A 79 12.32 12.15 5.82
CA ASP A 79 12.71 12.90 7.02
C ASP A 79 12.88 11.93 8.20
N LYS A 80 14.13 11.57 8.49
CA LYS A 80 14.47 10.65 9.59
C LYS A 80 14.08 11.18 10.98
N THR A 81 13.75 12.46 11.10
CA THR A 81 13.35 13.08 12.37
C THR A 81 11.84 13.06 12.59
N PHE A 82 11.06 12.76 11.54
CA PHE A 82 9.59 12.82 11.61
C PHE A 82 9.02 11.80 12.60
N LEU A 83 9.26 10.51 12.36
CA LEU A 83 8.72 9.45 13.21
C LEU A 83 9.12 9.56 14.68
N PRO A 84 10.40 9.81 15.03
CA PRO A 84 10.79 9.99 16.44
C PRO A 84 10.10 11.15 17.15
N LYS A 85 9.77 12.24 16.43
CA LYS A 85 9.09 13.40 17.01
C LYS A 85 7.60 13.19 17.25
N TRP A 86 6.98 12.40 16.39
CA TRP A 86 5.55 12.19 16.38
C TRP A 86 5.12 10.98 17.23
N ARG A 87 5.91 9.91 17.21
CA ARG A 87 5.59 8.62 17.80
C ARG A 87 5.51 8.69 19.32
N GLN A 88 4.43 8.12 19.89
CA GLN A 88 4.24 7.94 21.33
C GLN A 88 4.48 6.49 21.76
N SER A 89 4.26 5.53 20.88
CA SER A 89 4.47 4.11 21.15
C SER A 89 5.95 3.74 21.22
N THR A 90 6.28 2.71 22.00
CA THR A 90 7.64 2.20 22.16
C THR A 90 8.04 1.34 20.94
N PHE A 91 9.24 1.59 20.39
CA PHE A 91 9.82 0.74 19.35
C PHE A 91 9.96 -0.72 19.85
N PRO A 92 9.64 -1.72 19.01
CA PRO A 92 9.23 -1.69 17.58
C PRO A 92 7.73 -1.53 17.34
N GLY A 93 6.88 -1.43 18.35
CA GLY A 93 5.44 -1.29 18.20
C GLY A 93 4.98 0.03 17.55
N GLY A 94 3.70 0.17 17.29
CA GLY A 94 3.04 1.40 16.84
C GLY A 94 3.18 1.77 15.35
N CYS A 95 4.01 1.09 14.59
CA CYS A 95 4.24 1.35 13.17
C CYS A 95 4.23 0.07 12.33
N SER A 96 3.31 -0.86 12.63
CA SER A 96 3.19 -2.15 11.93
C SER A 96 1.83 -2.27 11.24
N HIS A 97 0.84 -2.93 11.88
CA HIS A 97 -0.48 -3.15 11.32
C HIS A 97 -1.55 -2.50 12.20
N ALA A 98 -2.40 -1.63 11.62
CA ALA A 98 -3.49 -0.95 12.31
C ALA A 98 -3.09 -0.36 13.67
N CYS A 99 -1.82 0.03 13.80
CA CYS A 99 -1.25 0.60 15.02
C CYS A 99 -1.39 2.13 15.04
N GLU A 100 -0.61 2.78 15.92
CA GLU A 100 -0.60 4.22 16.11
C GLU A 100 -0.49 5.01 14.78
N LEU A 101 0.42 4.60 13.89
CA LEU A 101 0.65 5.31 12.63
C LEU A 101 -0.57 5.25 11.69
N GLU A 102 -1.08 4.05 11.42
CA GLU A 102 -2.19 3.88 10.49
C GLU A 102 -3.50 4.39 11.06
N THR A 103 -3.77 4.11 12.35
CA THR A 103 -4.98 4.59 13.02
C THR A 103 -5.00 6.11 13.14
N SER A 104 -3.86 6.74 13.45
CA SER A 104 -3.78 8.21 13.50
C SER A 104 -4.00 8.85 12.14
N LEU A 105 -3.42 8.28 11.09
CA LEU A 105 -3.64 8.76 9.73
C LEU A 105 -5.11 8.61 9.33
N TYR A 106 -5.71 7.45 9.57
CA TYR A 106 -7.10 7.20 9.23
C TYR A 106 -8.04 8.12 10.02
N ARG A 107 -7.75 8.33 11.32
CA ARG A 107 -8.49 9.26 12.17
C ARG A 107 -8.43 10.71 11.66
N TYR A 108 -7.31 11.11 11.08
CA TYR A 108 -7.17 12.42 10.45
C TYR A 108 -7.99 12.55 9.17
N LEU A 109 -8.01 11.49 8.33
CA LEU A 109 -8.69 11.49 7.04
C LEU A 109 -10.20 11.28 7.16
N ASP A 110 -10.62 10.40 8.07
CA ASP A 110 -12.01 9.95 8.22
C ASP A 110 -12.28 9.48 9.66
N GLY A 111 -12.18 10.43 10.61
CA GLY A 111 -12.24 10.16 12.04
C GLY A 111 -13.56 9.56 12.52
N ASP A 112 -14.66 9.88 11.85
CA ASP A 112 -15.99 9.40 12.22
C ASP A 112 -16.15 7.89 12.07
N ASN A 113 -15.32 7.27 11.23
CA ASN A 113 -15.27 5.82 11.01
C ASN A 113 -14.21 5.10 11.88
N VAL A 114 -13.54 5.80 12.78
CA VAL A 114 -12.61 5.21 13.76
C VAL A 114 -13.32 4.99 15.09
N ARG A 115 -13.49 3.73 15.47
CA ARG A 115 -14.08 3.38 16.77
C ARG A 115 -13.05 3.61 17.87
N THR A 116 -13.28 4.65 18.67
CA THR A 116 -12.39 5.05 19.78
C THR A 116 -12.88 4.57 21.14
N ASP A 117 -13.97 3.84 21.17
CA ASP A 117 -14.62 3.26 22.33
C ASP A 117 -14.21 1.81 22.64
N LEU A 118 -13.28 1.27 21.84
CA LEU A 118 -12.75 -0.10 21.95
C LEU A 118 -11.34 -0.14 22.50
#